data_1cd0b8dbc8b01d09a2761ee1c4c9d362
#
_entry.id   1cd0b8dbc8b01d09a2761ee1c4c9d362
#
_cell.length_a   1.000
_cell.length_b   1.000
_cell.length_c   1.000
_cell.angle_alpha   90.00
_cell.angle_beta   90.00
_cell.angle_gamma   90.00
#
_symmetry.space_group_name_H-M   'P 1'
#
loop_
_entity.id
_entity.type
_entity.pdbx_description
1 polymer ?
#
loop_
_entity_poly.entity_id
_entity_poly.type
_entity_poly.pdbx_seq_one_letter_code
_entity_poly.pdbx_strand_id
1 'polypeptide(L)'
;MVNKVVSDESLLTEVRAYAQKLAESISLEAAIMTKSLLLDTHSMPRGEALDYAEDVNARSRETEDWKKGISAFLNKEPLKWN
;
A
#
# COMPACT_ATOMS: atom_id res chain seq x y z
N MET A 1 -0.21 -3.19 17.47
CA MET A 1 -1.33 -3.46 16.54
C MET A 1 -1.20 -4.88 15.99
N VAL A 2 -2.26 -5.66 16.10
CA VAL A 2 -2.26 -7.06 15.70
C VAL A 2 -3.40 -7.30 14.72
N ASN A 3 -3.10 -7.89 13.56
CA ASN A 3 -4.09 -8.19 12.54
C ASN A 3 -4.68 -9.60 12.68
N LYS A 4 -3.90 -10.54 13.19
CA LYS A 4 -4.32 -11.92 13.30
C LYS A 4 -3.46 -12.67 14.32
N VAL A 5 -4.06 -13.58 15.06
CA VAL A 5 -3.37 -14.46 15.99
C VAL A 5 -3.54 -15.91 15.53
N VAL A 6 -2.43 -16.64 15.44
CA VAL A 6 -2.42 -18.04 15.00
C VAL A 6 -1.53 -18.87 15.91
N SER A 7 -1.64 -20.20 15.84
CA SER A 7 -0.75 -21.09 16.57
C SER A 7 0.66 -21.07 15.99
N ASP A 8 1.66 -21.38 16.81
CA ASP A 8 3.06 -21.43 16.38
C ASP A 8 3.27 -22.41 15.22
N GLU A 9 2.52 -23.51 15.21
CA GLU A 9 2.64 -24.55 14.20
C GLU A 9 2.18 -24.07 12.83
N SER A 10 1.18 -23.19 12.77
CA SER A 10 0.62 -22.67 11.52
C SER A 10 1.18 -21.31 11.13
N LEU A 11 2.05 -20.71 11.96
CA LEU A 11 2.49 -19.32 11.74
C LEU A 11 3.10 -19.08 10.36
N LEU A 12 4.04 -19.91 9.94
CA LEU A 12 4.72 -19.71 8.66
C LEU A 12 3.76 -19.84 7.48
N THR A 13 2.88 -20.84 7.51
CA THR A 13 1.87 -21.05 6.47
C THR A 13 0.91 -19.87 6.41
N GLU A 14 0.43 -19.39 7.56
CA GLU A 14 -0.49 -18.26 7.65
C GLU A 14 0.15 -16.95 7.18
N VAL A 15 1.42 -16.73 7.54
CA VAL A 15 2.15 -15.53 7.10
C VAL A 15 2.31 -15.52 5.58
N ARG A 16 2.67 -16.66 4.99
CA ARG A 16 2.81 -16.77 3.54
C ARG A 16 1.49 -16.54 2.82
N ALA A 17 0.40 -17.12 3.33
CA ALA A 17 -0.93 -16.92 2.76
C ALA A 17 -1.36 -15.46 2.84
N TYR A 18 -1.14 -14.81 3.96
CA TYR A 18 -1.45 -13.40 4.17
C TYR A 18 -0.64 -12.51 3.23
N ALA A 19 0.66 -12.76 3.12
CA ALA A 19 1.55 -12.01 2.23
C ALA A 19 1.13 -12.17 0.76
N GLN A 20 0.78 -13.37 0.34
CA GLN A 20 0.28 -13.64 -1.01
C GLN A 20 -0.98 -12.84 -1.30
N LYS A 21 -1.92 -12.85 -0.37
CA LYS A 21 -3.17 -12.10 -0.51
C LYS A 21 -2.93 -10.61 -0.61
N LEU A 22 -2.03 -10.06 0.20
CA LEU A 22 -1.66 -8.65 0.12
C LEU A 22 -1.03 -8.34 -1.24
N ALA A 23 -0.10 -9.18 -1.71
CA ALA A 23 0.58 -8.97 -2.99
C ALA A 23 -0.41 -8.94 -4.18
N GLU A 24 -1.49 -9.71 -4.09
CA GLU A 24 -2.52 -9.73 -5.12
C GLU A 24 -3.51 -8.58 -5.04
N SER A 25 -3.71 -8.03 -3.84
CA SER A 25 -4.77 -7.04 -3.57
C SER A 25 -4.30 -5.59 -3.51
N ILE A 26 -3.00 -5.34 -3.47
CA ILE A 26 -2.46 -3.97 -3.37
C ILE A 26 -1.48 -3.67 -4.50
N SER A 27 -1.37 -2.39 -4.83
CA SER A 27 -0.37 -1.90 -5.77
C SER A 27 1.00 -1.88 -5.12
N LEU A 28 1.99 -2.48 -5.77
CA LEU A 28 3.38 -2.44 -5.29
C LEU A 28 3.91 -1.00 -5.25
N GLU A 29 3.64 -0.21 -6.28
CA GLU A 29 4.04 1.20 -6.31
C GLU A 29 3.46 1.97 -5.13
N ALA A 30 2.18 1.80 -4.86
CA ALA A 30 1.51 2.46 -3.74
C ALA A 30 2.06 1.99 -2.40
N ALA A 31 2.35 0.71 -2.25
CA ALA A 31 2.93 0.15 -1.03
C ALA A 31 4.32 0.74 -0.76
N ILE A 32 5.16 0.84 -1.77
CA ILE A 32 6.50 1.42 -1.66
C ILE A 32 6.40 2.90 -1.27
N MET A 33 5.55 3.66 -1.94
CA MET A 33 5.36 5.08 -1.64
C MET A 33 4.84 5.30 -0.22
N THR A 34 3.90 4.47 0.22
CA THR A 34 3.33 4.55 1.58
C THR A 34 4.38 4.26 2.64
N LYS A 35 5.16 3.20 2.46
CA LYS A 35 6.23 2.87 3.41
C LYS A 35 7.28 3.96 3.47
N SER A 36 7.71 4.48 2.34
CA SER A 36 8.67 5.58 2.27
C SER A 36 8.13 6.82 2.95
N LEU A 37 6.86 7.14 2.72
CA LEU A 37 6.19 8.29 3.35
C LEU A 37 6.20 8.17 4.87
N LEU A 38 5.81 7.01 5.40
CA LEU A 38 5.78 6.78 6.84
C LEU A 38 7.17 6.89 7.48
N LEU A 39 8.20 6.35 6.83
CA LEU A 39 9.57 6.41 7.32
C LEU A 39 10.11 7.85 7.26
N ASP A 40 9.86 8.54 6.16
CA ASP A 40 10.40 9.89 5.94
C ASP A 40 9.74 10.93 6.85
N THR A 41 8.45 10.79 7.12
CA THR A 41 7.71 11.77 7.94
C THR A 41 7.84 11.54 9.44
N HIS A 42 8.35 10.38 9.86
CA HIS A 42 8.42 10.01 11.27
C HIS A 42 9.14 11.06 12.13
N SER A 43 10.20 11.66 11.62
CA SER A 43 11.00 12.66 12.34
C SER A 43 10.73 14.10 11.91
N MET A 44 9.77 14.33 11.04
CA MET A 44 9.45 15.68 10.56
C MET A 44 8.46 16.39 11.49
N PRO A 45 8.56 17.73 11.63
CA PRO A 45 7.49 18.52 12.25
C PRO A 45 6.20 18.34 11.45
N ARG A 46 5.07 18.47 12.14
CA ARG A 46 3.75 18.20 11.55
C ARG A 46 3.48 18.96 10.25
N GLY A 47 3.77 20.27 10.22
CA GLY A 47 3.53 21.08 9.03
C GLY A 47 4.37 20.63 7.84
N GLU A 48 5.64 20.33 8.08
CA GLU A 48 6.55 19.81 7.05
C GLU A 48 6.11 18.44 6.56
N ALA A 49 5.67 17.56 7.48
CA ALA A 49 5.18 16.24 7.13
C ALA A 49 3.93 16.31 6.25
N LEU A 50 3.02 17.24 6.54
CA LEU A 50 1.81 17.42 5.74
C LEU A 50 2.13 17.92 4.32
N ASP A 51 3.06 18.86 4.18
CA ASP A 51 3.49 19.35 2.88
C ASP A 51 4.15 18.24 2.06
N TYR A 52 4.99 17.44 2.70
CA TYR A 52 5.64 16.29 2.08
C TYR A 52 4.60 15.25 1.62
N ALA A 53 3.62 14.96 2.47
CA ALA A 53 2.56 14.01 2.14
C ALA A 53 1.71 14.47 0.95
N GLU A 54 1.43 15.76 0.87
CA GLU A 54 0.70 16.35 -0.25
C GLU A 54 1.47 16.17 -1.56
N ASP A 55 2.78 16.39 -1.53
CA ASP A 55 3.67 16.19 -2.67
C ASP A 55 3.69 14.73 -3.14
N VAL A 56 3.81 13.80 -2.20
CA VAL A 56 3.79 12.36 -2.50
C VAL A 56 2.45 11.96 -3.10
N ASN A 57 1.35 12.47 -2.57
CA ASN A 57 0.01 12.21 -3.09
C ASN A 57 -0.12 12.69 -4.54
N ALA A 58 0.36 13.88 -4.84
CA ALA A 58 0.34 14.43 -6.20
C ALA A 58 1.14 13.55 -7.16
N ARG A 59 2.33 13.11 -6.75
CA ARG A 59 3.17 12.22 -7.56
C ARG A 59 2.54 10.85 -7.77
N SER A 60 1.82 10.33 -6.78
CA SER A 60 1.18 9.02 -6.89
C SER A 60 0.15 8.97 -8.02
N ARG A 61 -0.46 10.10 -8.33
CA ARG A 61 -1.47 10.19 -9.41
C ARG A 61 -0.87 10.11 -10.81
N GLU A 62 0.44 10.22 -10.91
CA GLU A 62 1.16 10.09 -12.18
C GLU A 62 1.60 8.66 -12.46
N THR A 63 1.43 7.74 -11.51
CA THR A 63 1.84 6.34 -11.66
C THR A 63 0.87 5.58 -12.57
N GLU A 64 1.39 4.56 -13.23
CA GLU A 64 0.58 3.66 -14.05
C GLU A 64 -0.43 2.87 -13.20
N ASP A 65 -0.03 2.50 -11.98
CA ASP A 65 -0.91 1.80 -11.05
C ASP A 65 -2.13 2.65 -10.67
N TRP A 66 -1.94 3.96 -10.44
CA TRP A 66 -3.05 4.85 -10.15
C TRP A 66 -4.02 4.90 -11.32
N LYS A 67 -3.50 5.03 -12.54
CA LYS A 67 -4.32 5.06 -13.76
C LYS A 67 -5.08 3.75 -13.95
N LYS A 68 -4.40 2.62 -13.71
CA LYS A 68 -5.00 1.29 -13.78
C LYS A 68 -6.14 1.14 -12.77
N GLY A 69 -5.91 1.58 -11.53
CA GLY A 69 -6.91 1.51 -10.47
C GLY A 69 -8.14 2.34 -10.77
N ILE A 70 -7.95 3.59 -11.23
CA ILE A 70 -9.04 4.49 -11.57
C ILE A 70 -9.84 3.94 -12.77
N SER A 71 -9.14 3.44 -13.79
CA SER A 71 -9.77 2.86 -14.98
C SER A 71 -10.63 1.65 -14.61
N ALA A 72 -10.10 0.76 -13.78
CA ALA A 72 -10.85 -0.42 -13.32
C ALA A 72 -12.08 -0.02 -12.51
N PHE A 73 -11.96 0.97 -11.64
CA PHE A 73 -13.08 1.48 -10.86
C PHE A 73 -14.18 2.07 -11.75
N LEU A 74 -13.81 2.91 -12.70
CA LEU A 74 -14.77 3.56 -13.61
C LEU A 74 -15.47 2.54 -14.53
N ASN A 75 -14.76 1.52 -14.94
CA ASN A 75 -15.31 0.46 -15.81
C ASN A 75 -15.97 -0.67 -15.01
N LYS A 76 -15.95 -0.60 -13.69
CA LYS A 76 -16.48 -1.62 -12.77
C LYS A 76 -15.88 -3.00 -13.02
N GLU A 77 -14.59 -3.03 -13.32
CA GLU A 77 -13.84 -4.25 -13.57
C GLU A 77 -13.13 -4.72 -12.31
N PRO A 78 -12.98 -6.04 -12.10
CA PRO A 78 -12.14 -6.55 -11.03
C PRO A 78 -10.69 -6.18 -11.30
N LEU A 79 -9.94 -5.84 -10.25
CA LEU A 79 -8.56 -5.41 -10.35
C LEU A 79 -7.64 -6.40 -9.67
N LYS A 80 -6.66 -6.90 -10.43
CA LYS A 80 -5.57 -7.71 -9.91
C LYS A 80 -4.25 -7.01 -10.18
N TRP A 81 -3.37 -7.00 -9.18
CA TRP A 81 -2.09 -6.31 -9.26
C TRP A 81 -0.93 -7.24 -9.66
N ASN A 82 -1.17 -8.54 -9.67
CA ASN A 82 -0.17 -9.53 -10.08
C ASN A 82 -0.71 -10.44 -11.19
#